data_b185ce5aa1e02455e57f0c01f80f556a
#
_entry.id   b185ce5aa1e02455e57f0c01f80f556a
#
_cell.length_a   1.000
_cell.length_b   1.000
_cell.length_c   1.000
_cell.angle_alpha   90.00
_cell.angle_beta   90.00
_cell.angle_gamma   90.00
#
_symmetry.space_group_name_H-M   'P 1'
#
loop_
_entity.id
_entity.type
_entity.pdbx_description
1 polymer ?
#
loop_
_entity_poly.entity_id
_entity_poly.type
_entity_poly.pdbx_seq_one_letter_code
_entity_poly.pdbx_strand_id
1 'polypeptide(L)'
;MKNQRLTPLALFLLCCGTAAMAHTSPVQDANTQSTTTPALAGCGPSSTINPLFEQFGSSGKMPAELGRWLNNAKAQTVEPYKAFDNVYYVGICWVSAWLIKTSEGPVLIDTLYGEFTDQLIENIKKVGVDPVEIKMVLLTHGHFDHVGGVSKLKQLTNAHFVMSTEGWQEAQADAAKSQGRADAWVMPAPAATDIQVKEGSALKVGDTTFYAYHTPGHTWGTTSYALDVKEGKNTYHAITIGGLGLNAIDGPQQVEAYIRSIDRIRAMVKDTSHPVTVHLTAHPFSNGQIEVQNQLKVRRPGQPHPMVDAKGLLQQLATLRAGAVERLAIEQAQIKK
;
A
#
# COMPACT_ATOMS: atom_id res chain seq x y z
N MET A 1 32.04 -25.52 -6.51
CA MET A 1 31.43 -24.69 -7.54
C MET A 1 29.93 -24.64 -7.21
N LYS A 2 29.49 -23.59 -6.53
CA LYS A 2 28.07 -23.41 -6.11
C LYS A 2 27.35 -22.66 -7.20
N ASN A 3 26.35 -23.31 -7.82
CA ASN A 3 25.44 -22.68 -8.76
C ASN A 3 24.61 -21.61 -8.02
N GLN A 4 24.84 -20.36 -8.32
CA GLN A 4 23.93 -19.28 -7.99
C GLN A 4 22.68 -19.42 -8.88
N ARG A 5 21.58 -19.85 -8.29
CA ARG A 5 20.27 -19.83 -8.94
C ARG A 5 19.79 -18.37 -8.95
N LEU A 6 19.70 -17.81 -10.15
CA LEU A 6 19.00 -16.55 -10.39
C LEU A 6 17.51 -16.80 -10.12
N THR A 7 16.97 -16.15 -9.12
CA THR A 7 15.53 -16.11 -8.83
C THR A 7 14.84 -15.29 -9.93
N PRO A 8 13.84 -15.81 -10.64
CA PRO A 8 13.06 -15.01 -11.56
C PRO A 8 12.14 -14.06 -10.77
N LEU A 9 12.27 -12.80 -11.07
CA LEU A 9 11.55 -11.69 -10.49
C LEU A 9 10.05 -11.73 -10.88
N ALA A 10 9.24 -11.38 -9.94
CA ALA A 10 7.79 -11.55 -9.90
C ALA A 10 7.00 -10.72 -10.91
N LEU A 11 5.97 -11.35 -11.45
CA LEU A 11 5.01 -10.80 -12.40
C LEU A 11 3.94 -9.96 -11.65
N PHE A 12 3.90 -8.65 -11.88
CA PHE A 12 2.75 -7.81 -11.55
C PHE A 12 1.74 -7.91 -12.70
N LEU A 13 0.68 -8.69 -12.56
CA LEU A 13 -0.46 -8.64 -13.47
C LEU A 13 -1.57 -7.81 -12.83
N LEU A 14 -1.66 -6.55 -13.27
CA LEU A 14 -2.89 -5.76 -13.15
C LEU A 14 -3.54 -5.73 -14.54
N CYS A 15 -4.52 -6.60 -14.79
CA CYS A 15 -5.33 -6.51 -16.00
C CYS A 15 -6.45 -5.47 -15.81
N CYS A 16 -6.32 -4.31 -16.46
CA CYS A 16 -7.48 -3.46 -16.77
C CYS A 16 -7.90 -3.77 -18.22
N GLY A 17 -8.99 -4.53 -18.37
CA GLY A 17 -9.61 -4.75 -19.67
C GLY A 17 -10.41 -3.54 -20.12
N THR A 18 -9.97 -2.87 -21.20
CA THR A 18 -10.83 -1.99 -21.99
C THR A 18 -10.93 -2.53 -23.40
N ALA A 19 -12.15 -2.71 -23.87
CA ALA A 19 -12.46 -3.17 -25.22
C ALA A 19 -11.93 -2.17 -26.26
N ALA A 20 -11.06 -2.65 -27.15
CA ALA A 20 -10.57 -1.88 -28.29
C ALA A 20 -11.56 -1.98 -29.46
N MET A 21 -12.04 -0.85 -29.93
CA MET A 21 -12.62 -0.72 -31.28
C MET A 21 -11.49 -0.40 -32.26
N ALA A 22 -11.37 -1.24 -33.26
CA ALA A 22 -10.40 -1.09 -34.36
C ALA A 22 -10.81 0.03 -35.33
N HIS A 23 -9.88 0.95 -35.62
CA HIS A 23 -9.95 1.77 -36.84
C HIS A 23 -8.60 1.75 -37.56
N THR A 24 -8.65 1.50 -38.85
CA THR A 24 -7.56 1.34 -39.78
C THR A 24 -6.99 2.68 -40.28
N SER A 25 -5.66 2.79 -40.21
CA SER A 25 -4.63 3.44 -41.08
C SER A 25 -4.83 4.84 -41.68
N PRO A 26 -3.78 5.63 -41.91
CA PRO A 26 -2.68 5.30 -42.82
C PRO A 26 -1.25 5.61 -42.30
N VAL A 27 -0.30 4.97 -42.94
CA VAL A 27 1.16 5.13 -42.85
C VAL A 27 1.57 6.57 -43.19
N GLN A 28 2.35 7.21 -42.34
CA GLN A 28 3.19 8.36 -42.69
C GLN A 28 4.54 8.30 -41.99
N ASP A 29 5.51 8.71 -42.71
CA ASP A 29 6.96 8.66 -42.64
C ASP A 29 7.66 8.82 -41.30
N ALA A 30 8.74 8.06 -41.19
CA ALA A 30 9.75 8.11 -40.15
C ALA A 30 10.42 9.50 -40.09
N ASN A 31 10.14 10.25 -39.04
CA ASN A 31 10.98 11.34 -38.60
C ASN A 31 11.43 11.03 -37.18
N THR A 32 12.69 10.66 -36.98
CA THR A 32 13.33 10.37 -35.70
C THR A 32 13.42 11.63 -34.87
N GLN A 33 12.32 12.02 -34.27
CA GLN A 33 12.36 12.91 -33.12
C GLN A 33 12.58 12.05 -31.87
N SER A 34 13.71 12.23 -31.22
CA SER A 34 13.95 11.77 -29.85
C SER A 34 12.83 12.32 -28.97
N THR A 35 11.74 11.55 -28.81
CA THR A 35 10.69 11.85 -27.83
C THR A 35 11.24 11.54 -26.46
N THR A 36 11.90 12.51 -25.84
CA THR A 36 12.07 12.49 -24.39
C THR A 36 10.67 12.55 -23.81
N THR A 37 10.15 11.40 -23.39
CA THR A 37 8.90 11.30 -22.62
C THR A 37 9.01 12.32 -21.48
N PRO A 38 8.03 13.23 -21.28
CA PRO A 38 8.09 14.19 -20.20
C PRO A 38 8.30 13.42 -18.89
N ALA A 39 9.26 13.87 -18.08
CA ALA A 39 9.46 13.27 -16.75
C ALA A 39 8.14 13.32 -16.00
N LEU A 40 7.75 12.20 -15.37
CA LEU A 40 6.58 12.14 -14.50
C LEU A 40 6.67 13.26 -13.46
N ALA A 41 5.78 14.22 -13.53
CA ALA A 41 5.73 15.38 -12.65
C ALA A 41 4.65 15.16 -11.58
N GLY A 42 5.06 15.12 -10.32
CA GLY A 42 4.14 14.89 -9.21
C GLY A 42 3.51 13.49 -9.25
N CYS A 43 2.37 13.35 -8.60
CA CYS A 43 1.56 12.14 -8.67
C CYS A 43 0.84 12.11 -10.02
N GLY A 44 1.43 11.48 -11.00
CA GLY A 44 0.77 11.21 -12.27
C GLY A 44 -0.52 10.41 -12.08
N PRO A 45 -1.43 10.41 -13.06
CA PRO A 45 -2.62 9.59 -12.99
C PRO A 45 -2.27 8.10 -12.91
N SER A 46 -3.08 7.31 -12.22
CA SER A 46 -2.87 5.87 -12.07
C SER A 46 -2.72 5.15 -13.42
N SER A 47 -3.40 5.64 -14.45
CA SER A 47 -3.27 5.14 -15.83
C SER A 47 -1.86 5.31 -16.45
N THR A 48 -1.04 6.22 -15.94
CA THR A 48 0.36 6.40 -16.36
C THR A 48 1.31 5.55 -15.53
N ILE A 49 1.03 5.40 -14.26
CA ILE A 49 1.91 4.69 -13.31
C ILE A 49 1.75 3.18 -13.42
N ASN A 50 0.52 2.67 -13.53
CA ASN A 50 0.25 1.24 -13.57
C ASN A 50 1.00 0.50 -14.69
N PRO A 51 1.03 0.97 -15.95
CA PRO A 51 1.79 0.30 -17.01
C PRO A 51 3.29 0.19 -16.72
N LEU A 52 3.89 1.15 -16.01
CA LEU A 52 5.30 1.10 -15.64
C LEU A 52 5.56 0.02 -14.57
N PHE A 53 4.65 -0.15 -13.61
CA PHE A 53 4.72 -1.26 -12.66
C PHE A 53 4.45 -2.61 -13.32
N GLU A 54 3.54 -2.69 -14.28
CA GLU A 54 3.29 -3.91 -15.07
C GLU A 54 4.54 -4.29 -15.87
N GLN A 55 5.18 -3.32 -16.53
CA GLN A 55 6.45 -3.54 -17.25
C GLN A 55 7.55 -4.02 -16.30
N PHE A 56 7.66 -3.42 -15.12
CA PHE A 56 8.61 -3.87 -14.08
C PHE A 56 8.31 -5.32 -13.67
N GLY A 57 7.07 -5.62 -13.36
CA GLY A 57 6.64 -6.94 -12.94
C GLY A 57 6.88 -8.02 -13.99
N SER A 58 6.61 -7.73 -15.27
CA SER A 58 6.76 -8.69 -16.37
C SER A 58 8.21 -8.92 -16.80
N SER A 59 9.05 -7.86 -16.78
CA SER A 59 10.43 -7.93 -17.26
C SER A 59 11.46 -8.22 -16.18
N GLY A 60 11.10 -8.03 -14.91
CA GLY A 60 12.04 -8.06 -13.79
C GLY A 60 13.05 -6.91 -13.78
N LYS A 61 12.90 -5.95 -14.70
CA LYS A 61 13.81 -4.79 -14.82
C LYS A 61 13.05 -3.51 -14.55
N MET A 62 13.56 -2.72 -13.60
CA MET A 62 12.99 -1.41 -13.29
C MET A 62 13.06 -0.50 -14.52
N PRO A 63 11.92 -0.03 -15.07
CA PRO A 63 11.92 1.01 -16.10
C PRO A 63 12.64 2.26 -15.59
N ALA A 64 13.53 2.83 -16.42
CA ALA A 64 14.32 3.99 -15.98
C ALA A 64 13.46 5.18 -15.57
N GLU A 65 12.32 5.38 -16.21
CA GLU A 65 11.35 6.41 -15.88
C GLU A 65 10.71 6.16 -14.51
N LEU A 66 10.28 4.93 -14.24
CA LEU A 66 9.73 4.52 -12.94
C LEU A 66 10.77 4.70 -11.84
N GLY A 67 12.00 4.23 -12.05
CA GLY A 67 13.08 4.37 -11.07
C GLY A 67 13.40 5.83 -10.74
N ARG A 68 13.44 6.72 -11.74
CA ARG A 68 13.62 8.17 -11.51
C ARG A 68 12.47 8.78 -10.74
N TRP A 69 11.24 8.39 -11.03
CA TRP A 69 10.06 8.90 -10.34
C TRP A 69 10.00 8.44 -8.89
N LEU A 70 10.25 7.16 -8.61
CA LEU A 70 10.24 6.59 -7.26
C LEU A 70 11.28 7.25 -6.33
N ASN A 71 12.44 7.66 -6.89
CA ASN A 71 13.54 8.28 -6.14
C ASN A 71 13.53 9.81 -6.20
N ASN A 72 12.48 10.45 -6.71
CA ASN A 72 12.39 11.89 -6.79
C ASN A 72 11.49 12.44 -5.68
N ALA A 73 12.07 12.87 -4.57
CA ALA A 73 11.32 13.38 -3.42
C ALA A 73 10.32 14.49 -3.80
N LYS A 74 10.70 15.39 -4.71
CA LYS A 74 9.80 16.46 -5.17
C LYS A 74 8.62 15.91 -5.97
N ALA A 75 8.85 14.92 -6.84
CA ALA A 75 7.78 14.29 -7.62
C ALA A 75 6.86 13.44 -6.73
N GLN A 76 7.37 12.90 -5.63
CA GLN A 76 6.62 12.11 -4.67
C GLN A 76 5.80 12.95 -3.67
N THR A 77 6.01 14.27 -3.62
CA THR A 77 5.32 15.14 -2.66
C THR A 77 3.81 15.18 -2.91
N VAL A 78 3.05 14.86 -1.89
CA VAL A 78 1.59 15.01 -1.83
C VAL A 78 1.23 16.00 -0.73
N GLU A 79 0.43 17.01 -1.06
CA GLU A 79 -0.15 17.84 -0.03
C GLU A 79 -1.15 16.99 0.79
N PRO A 80 -0.99 16.89 2.11
CA PRO A 80 -1.85 16.06 2.93
C PRO A 80 -3.29 16.57 2.90
N TYR A 81 -4.25 15.66 2.99
CA TYR A 81 -5.65 16.02 2.91
C TYR A 81 -6.52 15.20 3.87
N LYS A 82 -7.63 15.82 4.25
CA LYS A 82 -8.68 15.17 5.04
C LYS A 82 -9.49 14.26 4.11
N ALA A 83 -9.41 12.95 4.34
CA ALA A 83 -10.20 11.95 3.62
C ALA A 83 -11.57 11.75 4.27
N PHE A 84 -11.63 11.64 5.59
CA PHE A 84 -12.84 11.58 6.41
C PHE A 84 -12.68 12.50 7.63
N ASP A 85 -13.70 12.67 8.44
CA ASP A 85 -13.63 13.59 9.58
C ASP A 85 -12.52 13.18 10.58
N ASN A 86 -12.24 11.90 10.70
CA ASN A 86 -11.21 11.35 11.55
C ASN A 86 -10.00 10.77 10.79
N VAL A 87 -9.96 10.82 9.44
CA VAL A 87 -8.89 10.18 8.65
C VAL A 87 -8.24 11.18 7.70
N TYR A 88 -6.91 11.22 7.73
CA TYR A 88 -6.08 12.07 6.90
C TYR A 88 -5.07 11.24 6.11
N TYR A 89 -4.90 11.57 4.83
CA TYR A 89 -3.79 11.06 4.03
C TYR A 89 -2.56 11.91 4.32
N VAL A 90 -1.47 11.24 4.70
CA VAL A 90 -0.19 11.91 5.01
C VAL A 90 1.00 11.28 4.28
N GLY A 91 0.74 10.33 3.37
CA GLY A 91 1.73 9.60 2.58
C GLY A 91 2.32 10.39 1.41
N ILE A 92 2.86 9.66 0.45
CA ILE A 92 3.48 10.16 -0.78
C ILE A 92 2.78 9.59 -2.02
N CYS A 93 3.23 9.91 -3.24
CA CYS A 93 2.54 9.50 -4.47
C CYS A 93 2.43 7.98 -4.65
N TRP A 94 3.40 7.20 -4.19
CA TRP A 94 3.38 5.77 -4.45
C TRP A 94 3.18 4.89 -3.21
N VAL A 95 3.44 5.40 -2.00
CA VAL A 95 3.19 4.70 -0.74
C VAL A 95 2.29 5.54 0.15
N SER A 96 1.26 4.91 0.67
CA SER A 96 0.33 5.55 1.58
C SER A 96 0.85 5.53 3.02
N ALA A 97 0.50 6.59 3.75
CA ALA A 97 0.42 6.60 5.19
C ALA A 97 -0.89 7.29 5.60
N TRP A 98 -1.58 6.74 6.57
CA TRP A 98 -2.88 7.24 7.02
C TRP A 98 -2.80 7.65 8.48
N LEU A 99 -3.25 8.88 8.79
CA LEU A 99 -3.34 9.38 10.15
C LEU A 99 -4.79 9.40 10.59
N ILE A 100 -5.09 8.70 11.67
CA ILE A 100 -6.43 8.60 12.24
C ILE A 100 -6.45 9.39 13.54
N LYS A 101 -7.28 10.44 13.62
CA LYS A 101 -7.49 11.20 14.85
C LYS A 101 -8.51 10.47 15.72
N THR A 102 -8.14 10.23 16.97
CA THR A 102 -9.02 9.63 17.99
C THR A 102 -9.16 10.57 19.20
N SER A 103 -10.06 10.27 20.10
CA SER A 103 -10.26 11.09 21.32
C SER A 103 -9.10 11.05 22.32
N GLU A 104 -8.18 10.09 22.21
CA GLU A 104 -7.01 9.95 23.10
C GLU A 104 -5.67 10.23 22.39
N GLY A 105 -5.71 10.65 21.14
CA GLY A 105 -4.54 10.98 20.33
C GLY A 105 -4.49 10.22 19.00
N PRO A 106 -3.61 10.62 18.09
CA PRO A 106 -3.57 10.07 16.74
C PRO A 106 -2.96 8.68 16.68
N VAL A 107 -3.44 7.90 15.68
CA VAL A 107 -2.88 6.62 15.28
C VAL A 107 -2.39 6.74 13.83
N LEU A 108 -1.19 6.26 13.57
CA LEU A 108 -0.59 6.26 12.24
C LEU A 108 -0.62 4.83 11.66
N ILE A 109 -0.90 4.70 10.37
CA ILE A 109 -0.74 3.44 9.61
C ILE A 109 0.40 3.62 8.64
N ASP A 110 1.43 2.79 8.77
CA ASP A 110 2.71 2.77 8.05
C ASP A 110 3.58 4.04 8.23
N THR A 111 4.87 3.94 7.90
CA THR A 111 5.87 4.93 8.29
C THR A 111 6.65 5.53 7.14
N LEU A 112 6.42 5.06 5.91
CA LEU A 112 7.28 5.35 4.77
C LEU A 112 8.76 4.95 5.06
N TYR A 113 9.72 5.58 4.39
CA TYR A 113 11.13 5.22 4.46
C TYR A 113 12.06 6.40 4.11
N GLY A 114 13.31 6.35 4.57
CA GLY A 114 14.35 7.31 4.23
C GLY A 114 13.92 8.76 4.43
N GLU A 115 14.18 9.60 3.43
CA GLU A 115 13.76 11.01 3.41
C GLU A 115 12.24 11.21 3.36
N PHE A 116 11.50 10.23 2.85
CA PHE A 116 10.04 10.28 2.83
C PHE A 116 9.41 10.18 4.22
N THR A 117 10.12 9.64 5.21
CA THR A 117 9.69 9.71 6.61
C THR A 117 9.74 11.14 7.14
N ASP A 118 10.69 11.98 6.69
CA ASP A 118 10.71 13.40 7.03
C ASP A 118 9.51 14.12 6.42
N GLN A 119 9.19 13.82 5.17
CA GLN A 119 8.00 14.35 4.51
C GLN A 119 6.71 13.90 5.22
N LEU A 120 6.63 12.65 5.67
CA LEU A 120 5.51 12.14 6.48
C LEU A 120 5.35 12.98 7.75
N ILE A 121 6.43 13.22 8.47
CA ILE A 121 6.44 14.03 9.70
C ILE A 121 5.93 15.45 9.42
N GLU A 122 6.38 16.08 8.35
CA GLU A 122 5.90 17.41 7.95
C GLU A 122 4.43 17.39 7.52
N ASN A 123 3.98 16.35 6.82
CA ASN A 123 2.57 16.19 6.44
C ASN A 123 1.67 16.03 7.68
N ILE A 124 2.12 15.30 8.71
CA ILE A 124 1.40 15.18 9.99
C ILE A 124 1.26 16.54 10.67
N LYS A 125 2.32 17.35 10.70
CA LYS A 125 2.27 18.72 11.24
C LYS A 125 1.31 19.62 10.45
N LYS A 126 1.31 19.53 9.13
CA LYS A 126 0.40 20.32 8.25
C LYS A 126 -1.08 20.04 8.52
N VAL A 127 -1.44 18.85 8.95
CA VAL A 127 -2.83 18.52 9.33
C VAL A 127 -3.14 18.86 10.80
N GLY A 128 -2.27 19.65 11.44
CA GLY A 128 -2.46 20.18 12.78
C GLY A 128 -2.28 19.14 13.90
N VAL A 129 -1.33 18.22 13.72
CA VAL A 129 -0.96 17.21 14.72
C VAL A 129 0.53 17.32 15.00
N ASP A 130 0.90 17.36 16.28
CA ASP A 130 2.29 17.17 16.66
C ASP A 130 2.63 15.67 16.58
N PRO A 131 3.65 15.27 15.80
CA PRO A 131 4.05 13.87 15.69
C PRO A 131 4.34 13.19 17.02
N VAL A 132 4.78 13.92 18.05
CA VAL A 132 5.05 13.38 19.40
C VAL A 132 3.77 12.89 20.10
N GLU A 133 2.59 13.35 19.67
CA GLU A 133 1.29 12.95 20.22
C GLU A 133 0.81 11.59 19.69
N ILE A 134 1.47 11.02 18.70
CA ILE A 134 1.08 9.70 18.14
C ILE A 134 1.11 8.65 19.26
N LYS A 135 -0.03 7.98 19.45
CA LYS A 135 -0.21 6.95 20.47
C LYS A 135 0.15 5.56 20.01
N MET A 136 -0.10 5.30 18.72
CA MET A 136 0.08 3.98 18.13
C MET A 136 0.49 4.10 16.66
N VAL A 137 1.37 3.21 16.22
CA VAL A 137 1.76 3.06 14.81
C VAL A 137 1.44 1.64 14.39
N LEU A 138 0.47 1.48 13.50
CA LEU A 138 0.06 0.19 12.93
C LEU A 138 0.89 -0.08 11.68
N LEU A 139 1.63 -1.17 11.66
CA LEU A 139 2.49 -1.57 10.55
C LEU A 139 1.83 -2.72 9.79
N THR A 140 1.69 -2.54 8.48
CA THR A 140 0.96 -3.49 7.64
C THR A 140 1.77 -4.74 7.30
N HIS A 141 3.03 -4.58 6.90
CA HIS A 141 3.96 -5.67 6.56
C HIS A 141 5.41 -5.21 6.53
N GLY A 142 6.35 -6.13 6.41
CA GLY A 142 7.78 -5.91 6.65
C GLY A 142 8.60 -5.27 5.52
N HIS A 143 8.01 -4.77 4.43
CA HIS A 143 8.77 -4.11 3.37
C HIS A 143 9.23 -2.71 3.77
N PHE A 144 10.41 -2.32 3.28
CA PHE A 144 11.09 -1.07 3.64
C PHE A 144 10.22 0.18 3.43
N ASP A 145 9.40 0.20 2.40
CA ASP A 145 8.55 1.34 2.04
C ASP A 145 7.38 1.56 3.01
N HIS A 146 7.05 0.57 3.82
CA HIS A 146 6.03 0.66 4.88
C HIS A 146 6.61 0.83 6.28
N VAL A 147 7.80 0.26 6.55
CA VAL A 147 8.38 0.22 7.90
C VAL A 147 9.75 0.89 8.02
N GLY A 148 10.32 1.40 6.93
CA GLY A 148 11.65 2.00 6.94
C GLY A 148 11.80 3.23 7.83
N GLY A 149 10.69 3.90 8.16
CA GLY A 149 10.64 5.03 9.09
C GLY A 149 10.52 4.66 10.56
N VAL A 150 10.34 3.38 10.92
CA VAL A 150 10.13 2.93 12.30
C VAL A 150 11.22 3.41 13.25
N SER A 151 12.50 3.27 12.85
CA SER A 151 13.64 3.69 13.67
C SER A 151 13.58 5.18 14.03
N LYS A 152 13.21 6.03 13.06
CA LYS A 152 13.10 7.47 13.23
C LYS A 152 11.89 7.85 14.09
N LEU A 153 10.74 7.23 13.85
CA LEU A 153 9.53 7.52 14.63
C LEU A 153 9.64 7.02 16.07
N LYS A 154 10.35 5.92 16.34
CA LYS A 154 10.66 5.48 17.72
C LYS A 154 11.51 6.48 18.51
N GLN A 155 12.36 7.26 17.83
CA GLN A 155 13.14 8.31 18.46
C GLN A 155 12.33 9.59 18.71
N LEU A 156 11.30 9.82 17.88
CA LEU A 156 10.48 11.03 17.94
C LEU A 156 9.27 10.89 18.85
N THR A 157 8.72 9.67 19.00
CA THR A 157 7.44 9.43 19.67
C THR A 157 7.58 8.42 20.81
N ASN A 158 6.59 8.43 21.72
CA ASN A 158 6.39 7.36 22.72
C ASN A 158 5.28 6.38 22.26
N ALA A 159 5.03 6.28 20.97
CA ALA A 159 3.98 5.42 20.41
C ALA A 159 4.26 3.94 20.65
N HIS A 160 3.20 3.14 20.78
CA HIS A 160 3.28 1.69 20.66
C HIS A 160 3.31 1.30 19.18
N PHE A 161 4.34 0.59 18.75
CA PHE A 161 4.40 0.05 17.39
C PHE A 161 3.75 -1.34 17.38
N VAL A 162 2.89 -1.56 16.40
CA VAL A 162 2.04 -2.75 16.30
C VAL A 162 2.34 -3.47 15.00
N MET A 163 2.72 -4.74 15.09
CA MET A 163 3.00 -5.60 13.94
C MET A 163 2.89 -7.07 14.33
N SER A 164 2.63 -7.97 13.39
CA SER A 164 2.72 -9.40 13.64
C SER A 164 4.16 -9.83 13.95
N THR A 165 4.34 -10.95 14.64
CA THR A 165 5.67 -11.50 14.92
C THR A 165 6.42 -11.79 13.63
N GLU A 166 5.74 -12.41 12.67
CA GLU A 166 6.29 -12.76 11.35
C GLU A 166 6.68 -11.48 10.58
N GLY A 167 5.84 -10.45 10.58
CA GLY A 167 6.13 -9.18 9.93
C GLY A 167 7.36 -8.49 10.51
N TRP A 168 7.53 -8.55 11.83
CA TRP A 168 8.73 -8.01 12.48
C TRP A 168 10.00 -8.75 12.06
N GLN A 169 9.94 -10.09 12.02
CA GLN A 169 11.07 -10.93 11.58
C GLN A 169 11.41 -10.69 10.11
N GLU A 170 10.40 -10.59 9.24
CA GLU A 170 10.58 -10.29 7.81
C GLU A 170 11.24 -8.92 7.62
N ALA A 171 10.77 -7.88 8.33
CA ALA A 171 11.34 -6.54 8.27
C ALA A 171 12.81 -6.50 8.70
N GLN A 172 13.15 -7.19 9.80
CA GLN A 172 14.54 -7.29 10.27
C GLN A 172 15.43 -8.06 9.28
N ALA A 173 14.91 -9.14 8.70
CA ALA A 173 15.64 -9.90 7.69
C ALA A 173 15.88 -9.10 6.40
N ASP A 174 14.90 -8.29 5.97
CA ASP A 174 15.03 -7.42 4.79
C ASP A 174 16.00 -6.27 5.05
N ALA A 175 15.90 -5.62 6.21
CA ALA A 175 16.85 -4.60 6.65
C ALA A 175 18.29 -5.14 6.70
N ALA A 176 18.50 -6.35 7.21
CA ALA A 176 19.81 -6.99 7.26
C ALA A 176 20.40 -7.23 5.85
N LYS A 177 19.57 -7.60 4.87
CA LYS A 177 20.01 -7.76 3.46
C LYS A 177 20.39 -6.44 2.80
N SER A 178 19.90 -5.32 3.29
CA SER A 178 20.22 -3.99 2.75
C SER A 178 21.58 -3.47 3.18
N GLN A 179 22.20 -4.04 4.21
CA GLN A 179 23.43 -3.54 4.79
C GLN A 179 24.58 -3.52 3.75
N GLY A 180 25.34 -2.44 3.75
CA GLY A 180 26.39 -2.18 2.77
C GLY A 180 25.92 -1.56 1.45
N ARG A 181 24.62 -1.37 1.27
CA ARG A 181 24.03 -0.65 0.13
C ARG A 181 23.86 0.83 0.47
N ALA A 182 23.77 1.68 -0.56
CA ALA A 182 23.55 3.12 -0.38
C ALA A 182 22.15 3.45 0.20
N ASP A 183 21.19 2.55 0.02
CA ASP A 183 19.81 2.61 0.51
C ASP A 183 19.59 1.73 1.75
N ALA A 184 20.65 1.40 2.49
CA ALA A 184 20.57 0.60 3.70
C ALA A 184 19.66 1.24 4.76
N TRP A 185 18.84 0.42 5.38
CA TRP A 185 17.93 0.84 6.44
C TRP A 185 18.01 -0.09 7.65
N VAL A 186 17.36 0.29 8.75
CA VAL A 186 17.40 -0.47 10.00
C VAL A 186 15.98 -0.68 10.51
N MET A 187 15.63 -1.95 10.78
CA MET A 187 14.45 -2.30 11.56
C MET A 187 14.88 -2.65 12.99
N PRO A 188 14.56 -1.80 13.99
CA PRO A 188 14.93 -2.09 15.37
C PRO A 188 14.16 -3.32 15.89
N ALA A 189 14.71 -4.00 16.88
CA ALA A 189 13.97 -5.02 17.60
C ALA A 189 12.71 -4.44 18.27
N PRO A 190 11.64 -5.23 18.43
CA PRO A 190 10.47 -4.77 19.17
C PRO A 190 10.84 -4.39 20.59
N ALA A 191 10.38 -3.23 21.05
CA ALA A 191 10.53 -2.82 22.43
C ALA A 191 9.49 -3.56 23.31
N ALA A 192 9.69 -3.55 24.61
CA ALA A 192 8.72 -4.16 25.54
C ALA A 192 7.32 -3.51 25.50
N THR A 193 7.25 -2.26 25.01
CA THR A 193 6.02 -1.50 24.83
C THR A 193 5.35 -1.74 23.49
N ASP A 194 6.01 -2.40 22.54
CA ASP A 194 5.44 -2.72 21.23
C ASP A 194 4.47 -3.90 21.32
N ILE A 195 3.51 -3.92 20.43
CA ILE A 195 2.44 -4.92 20.43
C ILE A 195 2.64 -5.88 19.27
N GLN A 196 2.90 -7.14 19.61
CA GLN A 196 2.86 -8.22 18.64
C GLN A 196 1.41 -8.64 18.42
N VAL A 197 0.81 -8.08 17.36
CA VAL A 197 -0.61 -8.27 17.08
C VAL A 197 -0.89 -9.69 16.59
N LYS A 198 -2.04 -10.23 16.99
CA LYS A 198 -2.55 -11.54 16.58
C LYS A 198 -3.81 -11.38 15.76
N GLU A 199 -4.18 -12.45 15.07
CA GLU A 199 -5.47 -12.57 14.38
C GLU A 199 -6.62 -12.18 15.30
N GLY A 200 -7.49 -11.27 14.82
CA GLY A 200 -8.68 -10.82 15.54
C GLY A 200 -8.41 -9.86 16.71
N SER A 201 -7.16 -9.40 16.88
CA SER A 201 -6.86 -8.38 17.91
C SER A 201 -7.68 -7.11 17.67
N ALA A 202 -8.30 -6.61 18.73
CA ALA A 202 -8.98 -5.32 18.77
C ALA A 202 -8.14 -4.32 19.57
N LEU A 203 -7.58 -3.34 18.88
CA LEU A 203 -6.71 -2.31 19.43
C LEU A 203 -7.54 -1.04 19.59
N LYS A 204 -7.78 -0.62 20.82
CA LYS A 204 -8.59 0.55 21.13
C LYS A 204 -7.71 1.75 21.51
N VAL A 205 -7.95 2.88 20.84
CA VAL A 205 -7.38 4.17 21.19
C VAL A 205 -8.55 5.18 21.23
N GLY A 206 -8.89 5.63 22.41
CA GLY A 206 -10.01 6.54 22.63
C GLY A 206 -11.35 5.97 22.11
N ASP A 207 -11.96 6.71 21.20
CA ASP A 207 -13.25 6.38 20.58
C ASP A 207 -13.14 5.49 19.33
N THR A 208 -11.94 5.05 18.96
CA THR A 208 -11.71 4.26 17.76
C THR A 208 -11.11 2.90 18.10
N THR A 209 -11.64 1.85 17.46
CA THR A 209 -11.10 0.48 17.55
C THR A 209 -10.57 0.07 16.19
N PHE A 210 -9.35 -0.49 16.18
CA PHE A 210 -8.69 -1.05 15.02
C PHE A 210 -8.71 -2.57 15.15
N TYR A 211 -9.30 -3.24 14.18
CA TYR A 211 -9.36 -4.71 14.14
C TYR A 211 -8.27 -5.24 13.22
N ALA A 212 -7.38 -6.04 13.76
CA ALA A 212 -6.28 -6.65 13.01
C ALA A 212 -6.69 -8.00 12.42
N TYR A 213 -6.44 -8.18 11.14
CA TYR A 213 -6.68 -9.42 10.41
C TYR A 213 -5.38 -9.88 9.76
N HIS A 214 -4.91 -11.07 10.08
CA HIS A 214 -3.82 -11.67 9.33
C HIS A 214 -4.28 -11.98 7.91
N THR A 215 -3.60 -11.38 6.96
CA THR A 215 -3.88 -11.53 5.52
C THR A 215 -2.58 -11.90 4.79
N PRO A 216 -1.98 -13.07 5.13
CA PRO A 216 -0.71 -13.49 4.57
C PRO A 216 -0.79 -13.71 3.06
N GLY A 217 0.36 -13.57 2.42
CA GLY A 217 0.49 -13.86 1.00
C GLY A 217 1.35 -12.84 0.27
N HIS A 218 1.13 -11.55 0.42
CA HIS A 218 2.10 -10.54 -0.03
C HIS A 218 3.44 -10.72 0.70
N THR A 219 3.41 -10.76 2.01
CA THR A 219 4.40 -11.39 2.90
C THR A 219 3.66 -12.30 3.88
N TRP A 220 4.36 -13.16 4.62
CA TRP A 220 3.74 -14.01 5.63
C TRP A 220 3.21 -13.22 6.82
N GLY A 221 3.90 -12.13 7.18
CA GLY A 221 3.54 -11.26 8.28
C GLY A 221 2.50 -10.20 7.95
N THR A 222 1.94 -10.19 6.73
CA THR A 222 0.98 -9.17 6.31
C THR A 222 -0.26 -9.14 7.21
N THR A 223 -0.57 -7.95 7.71
CA THR A 223 -1.73 -7.64 8.55
C THR A 223 -2.56 -6.54 7.89
N SER A 224 -3.86 -6.74 7.79
CA SER A 224 -4.84 -5.72 7.38
C SER A 224 -5.54 -5.17 8.61
N TYR A 225 -5.86 -3.87 8.58
CA TYR A 225 -6.53 -3.20 9.71
C TYR A 225 -7.87 -2.63 9.26
N ALA A 226 -8.95 -3.01 9.96
CA ALA A 226 -10.27 -2.43 9.75
C ALA A 226 -10.63 -1.48 10.89
N LEU A 227 -11.36 -0.41 10.56
CA LEU A 227 -11.81 0.62 11.50
C LEU A 227 -13.05 1.34 10.96
N ASP A 228 -13.70 2.09 11.83
CA ASP A 228 -14.78 2.98 11.41
C ASP A 228 -14.25 4.37 11.06
N VAL A 229 -14.69 4.89 9.91
CA VAL A 229 -14.40 6.24 9.43
C VAL A 229 -15.68 7.07 9.40
N LYS A 230 -15.57 8.36 9.73
CA LYS A 230 -16.72 9.24 10.00
C LYS A 230 -16.84 10.35 8.96
N GLU A 231 -18.05 10.62 8.51
CA GLU A 231 -18.37 11.79 7.71
C GLU A 231 -19.71 12.40 8.18
N GLY A 232 -19.66 13.50 8.91
CA GLY A 232 -20.82 14.11 9.54
C GLY A 232 -21.53 13.12 10.48
N LYS A 233 -22.75 12.74 10.11
CA LYS A 233 -23.54 11.73 10.85
C LYS A 233 -23.34 10.30 10.37
N ASN A 234 -22.63 10.11 9.27
CA ASN A 234 -22.42 8.80 8.67
C ASN A 234 -21.14 8.17 9.22
N THR A 235 -21.20 6.86 9.42
CA THR A 235 -20.04 6.01 9.73
C THR A 235 -19.95 4.94 8.65
N TYR A 236 -18.73 4.73 8.15
CA TYR A 236 -18.43 3.71 7.15
C TYR A 236 -17.37 2.77 7.69
N HIS A 237 -17.47 1.50 7.36
CA HIS A 237 -16.45 0.53 7.72
C HIS A 237 -15.36 0.51 6.66
N ALA A 238 -14.13 0.80 7.09
CA ALA A 238 -12.95 0.89 6.25
C ALA A 238 -11.97 -0.24 6.53
N ILE A 239 -11.15 -0.57 5.54
CA ILE A 239 -10.01 -1.48 5.70
C ILE A 239 -8.76 -0.89 5.03
N THR A 240 -7.60 -1.03 5.69
CA THR A 240 -6.29 -0.97 5.03
C THR A 240 -5.86 -2.39 4.72
N ILE A 241 -5.75 -2.75 3.45
CA ILE A 241 -5.25 -4.05 3.02
C ILE A 241 -3.73 -3.99 3.03
N GLY A 242 -3.10 -4.84 3.86
CA GLY A 242 -1.70 -4.72 4.21
C GLY A 242 -0.70 -4.97 3.08
N GLY A 243 -1.09 -5.70 2.03
CA GLY A 243 -0.23 -5.95 0.86
C GLY A 243 -1.04 -6.41 -0.33
N LEU A 244 -0.79 -5.78 -1.49
CA LEU A 244 -1.58 -5.98 -2.71
C LEU A 244 -0.81 -6.71 -3.82
N GLY A 245 0.53 -6.67 -3.80
CA GLY A 245 1.36 -7.25 -4.86
C GLY A 245 1.73 -8.71 -4.60
N LEU A 246 2.19 -9.38 -5.67
CA LEU A 246 2.74 -10.73 -5.64
C LEU A 246 4.24 -10.75 -5.91
N ASN A 247 4.94 -9.67 -5.51
CA ASN A 247 6.37 -9.46 -5.79
C ASN A 247 7.32 -10.13 -4.79
N ALA A 248 6.82 -10.59 -3.65
CA ALA A 248 7.60 -11.24 -2.59
C ALA A 248 7.19 -12.71 -2.38
N ILE A 249 6.73 -13.38 -3.44
CA ILE A 249 6.25 -14.77 -3.37
C ILE A 249 7.42 -15.75 -3.37
N ASP A 250 7.39 -16.67 -2.43
CA ASP A 250 8.28 -17.82 -2.33
C ASP A 250 7.47 -19.14 -2.35
N GLY A 251 7.05 -19.51 -3.55
CA GLY A 251 6.34 -20.74 -3.82
C GLY A 251 4.81 -20.71 -3.71
N PRO A 252 4.16 -21.81 -4.11
CA PRO A 252 2.71 -21.88 -4.30
C PRO A 252 1.92 -21.72 -2.99
N GLN A 253 2.46 -22.17 -1.85
CA GLN A 253 1.78 -22.08 -0.55
C GLN A 253 1.49 -20.64 -0.15
N GLN A 254 2.42 -19.72 -0.46
CA GLN A 254 2.26 -18.30 -0.18
C GLN A 254 1.21 -17.68 -1.12
N VAL A 255 1.17 -18.08 -2.40
CA VAL A 255 0.12 -17.65 -3.33
C VAL A 255 -1.26 -18.15 -2.89
N GLU A 256 -1.37 -19.40 -2.43
CA GLU A 256 -2.61 -19.92 -1.86
C GLU A 256 -3.06 -19.15 -0.61
N ALA A 257 -2.12 -18.76 0.26
CA ALA A 257 -2.41 -17.92 1.41
C ALA A 257 -2.95 -16.55 0.97
N TYR A 258 -2.34 -15.95 -0.05
CA TYR A 258 -2.82 -14.70 -0.64
C TYR A 258 -4.25 -14.82 -1.18
N ILE A 259 -4.56 -15.88 -1.94
CA ILE A 259 -5.91 -16.12 -2.47
C ILE A 259 -6.93 -16.22 -1.31
N ARG A 260 -6.60 -16.97 -0.26
CA ARG A 260 -7.47 -17.05 0.94
C ARG A 260 -7.68 -15.70 1.60
N SER A 261 -6.62 -14.87 1.70
CA SER A 261 -6.69 -13.54 2.27
C SER A 261 -7.58 -12.61 1.44
N ILE A 262 -7.46 -12.64 0.11
CA ILE A 262 -8.34 -11.88 -0.78
C ILE A 262 -9.79 -12.35 -0.68
N ASP A 263 -10.04 -13.66 -0.63
CA ASP A 263 -11.42 -14.20 -0.51
C ASP A 263 -12.04 -13.82 0.85
N ARG A 264 -11.25 -13.77 1.92
CA ARG A 264 -11.69 -13.27 3.23
C ARG A 264 -12.10 -11.78 3.17
N ILE A 265 -11.29 -10.93 2.60
CA ILE A 265 -11.60 -9.49 2.47
C ILE A 265 -12.84 -9.30 1.59
N ARG A 266 -12.97 -10.08 0.51
CA ARG A 266 -14.19 -10.06 -0.33
C ARG A 266 -15.44 -10.44 0.47
N ALA A 267 -15.33 -11.38 1.41
CA ALA A 267 -16.45 -11.73 2.29
C ALA A 267 -16.82 -10.55 3.21
N MET A 268 -15.83 -9.82 3.76
CA MET A 268 -16.09 -8.63 4.58
C MET A 268 -16.79 -7.51 3.79
N VAL A 269 -16.45 -7.32 2.50
CA VAL A 269 -17.13 -6.33 1.64
C VAL A 269 -18.57 -6.76 1.32
N LYS A 270 -18.84 -8.07 1.26
CA LYS A 270 -20.17 -8.63 0.98
C LYS A 270 -21.02 -8.85 2.22
N ASP A 271 -20.48 -8.63 3.40
CA ASP A 271 -21.24 -8.71 4.64
C ASP A 271 -22.42 -7.73 4.59
N THR A 272 -23.63 -8.22 4.89
CA THR A 272 -24.84 -7.38 4.84
C THR A 272 -25.10 -6.64 6.15
N SER A 273 -24.47 -7.07 7.24
CA SER A 273 -24.64 -6.46 8.57
C SER A 273 -23.66 -5.32 8.83
N HIS A 274 -22.42 -5.47 8.37
CA HIS A 274 -21.34 -4.50 8.58
C HIS A 274 -20.36 -4.50 7.41
N PRO A 275 -20.81 -4.09 6.21
CA PRO A 275 -20.00 -4.18 5.00
C PRO A 275 -18.81 -3.25 5.04
N VAL A 276 -17.64 -3.75 4.65
CA VAL A 276 -16.50 -2.88 4.33
C VAL A 276 -16.80 -2.15 3.02
N THR A 277 -16.83 -0.83 3.07
CA THR A 277 -17.17 0.02 1.92
C THR A 277 -16.06 0.99 1.53
N VAL A 278 -15.01 1.11 2.36
CA VAL A 278 -13.90 2.04 2.16
C VAL A 278 -12.59 1.28 2.15
N HIS A 279 -11.75 1.51 1.14
CA HIS A 279 -10.38 1.00 1.07
C HIS A 279 -9.38 2.14 1.29
N LEU A 280 -8.71 2.14 2.44
CA LEU A 280 -7.55 2.96 2.71
C LEU A 280 -6.32 2.23 2.13
N THR A 281 -6.04 2.44 0.86
CA THR A 281 -5.01 1.66 0.16
C THR A 281 -3.61 1.90 0.71
N ALA A 282 -2.76 0.88 0.64
CA ALA A 282 -1.33 0.98 0.95
C ALA A 282 -0.52 1.64 -0.19
N HIS A 283 -1.03 1.61 -1.44
CA HIS A 283 -0.41 2.24 -2.60
C HIS A 283 -1.44 3.02 -3.42
N PRO A 284 -1.32 4.37 -3.54
CA PRO A 284 -2.33 5.23 -4.18
C PRO A 284 -2.67 4.85 -5.62
N PHE A 285 -1.69 4.40 -6.39
CA PHE A 285 -1.90 4.03 -7.79
C PHE A 285 -2.76 2.76 -7.95
N SER A 286 -2.87 1.92 -6.92
CA SER A 286 -3.52 0.62 -7.00
C SER A 286 -5.05 0.67 -7.08
N ASN A 287 -5.67 1.76 -6.61
CA ASN A 287 -7.13 1.93 -6.57
C ASN A 287 -7.59 3.31 -7.04
N GLY A 288 -6.74 4.07 -7.73
CA GLY A 288 -7.09 5.41 -8.20
C GLY A 288 -7.19 6.46 -7.08
N GLN A 289 -6.45 6.31 -5.98
CA GLN A 289 -6.50 7.25 -4.84
C GLN A 289 -6.12 8.68 -5.24
N ILE A 290 -5.26 8.85 -6.25
CA ILE A 290 -4.89 10.17 -6.79
C ILE A 290 -6.09 10.84 -7.45
N GLU A 291 -6.83 10.08 -8.24
CA GLU A 291 -8.07 10.53 -8.90
C GLU A 291 -9.15 10.85 -7.87
N VAL A 292 -9.26 10.02 -6.83
CA VAL A 292 -10.18 10.22 -5.70
C VAL A 292 -9.84 11.50 -4.94
N GLN A 293 -8.57 11.80 -4.68
CA GLN A 293 -8.14 13.06 -4.07
C GLN A 293 -8.62 14.27 -4.87
N ASN A 294 -8.54 14.21 -6.20
CA ASN A 294 -9.01 15.29 -7.06
C ASN A 294 -10.54 15.43 -7.01
N GLN A 295 -11.28 14.33 -6.92
CA GLN A 295 -12.73 14.34 -6.72
C GLN A 295 -13.12 14.96 -5.38
N LEU A 296 -12.40 14.64 -4.30
CA LEU A 296 -12.61 15.23 -2.97
C LEU A 296 -12.46 16.76 -2.97
N LYS A 297 -11.47 17.29 -3.70
CA LYS A 297 -11.23 18.75 -3.80
C LYS A 297 -12.39 19.53 -4.41
N VAL A 298 -13.15 18.91 -5.33
CA VAL A 298 -14.26 19.57 -6.06
C VAL A 298 -15.64 19.09 -5.60
N ARG A 299 -15.69 18.18 -4.64
CA ARG A 299 -16.91 17.60 -4.11
C ARG A 299 -17.76 18.66 -3.40
N ARG A 300 -19.05 18.66 -3.70
CA ARG A 300 -20.03 19.56 -3.06
C ARG A 300 -20.76 18.85 -1.91
N PRO A 301 -21.25 19.57 -0.90
CA PRO A 301 -22.09 19.01 0.14
C PRO A 301 -23.26 18.19 -0.45
N GLY A 302 -23.52 17.01 0.11
CA GLY A 302 -24.59 16.11 -0.33
C GLY A 302 -24.25 15.18 -1.49
N GLN A 303 -23.10 15.33 -2.14
CA GLN A 303 -22.63 14.36 -3.12
C GLN A 303 -22.06 13.10 -2.41
N PRO A 304 -22.19 11.89 -3.03
CA PRO A 304 -21.60 10.67 -2.50
C PRO A 304 -20.10 10.84 -2.22
N HIS A 305 -19.61 10.17 -1.18
CA HIS A 305 -18.18 10.19 -0.85
C HIS A 305 -17.42 9.28 -1.83
N PRO A 306 -16.41 9.78 -2.58
CA PRO A 306 -15.76 9.01 -3.64
C PRO A 306 -14.96 7.81 -3.14
N MET A 307 -14.58 7.77 -1.87
CA MET A 307 -13.92 6.61 -1.25
C MET A 307 -14.91 5.55 -0.74
N VAL A 308 -16.21 5.83 -0.69
CA VAL A 308 -17.24 4.85 -0.30
C VAL A 308 -17.64 4.08 -1.55
N ASP A 309 -16.85 3.08 -1.90
CA ASP A 309 -16.98 2.33 -3.16
C ASP A 309 -16.75 0.82 -2.95
N ALA A 310 -17.73 0.15 -2.35
CA ALA A 310 -17.70 -1.31 -2.20
C ALA A 310 -17.62 -2.05 -3.56
N LYS A 311 -18.23 -1.48 -4.61
CA LYS A 311 -18.21 -2.09 -5.95
C LYS A 311 -16.81 -2.04 -6.56
N GLY A 312 -16.15 -0.89 -6.52
CA GLY A 312 -14.77 -0.73 -6.98
C GLY A 312 -13.81 -1.61 -6.19
N LEU A 313 -13.97 -1.69 -4.86
CA LEU A 313 -13.18 -2.60 -4.03
C LEU A 313 -13.40 -4.06 -4.40
N LEU A 314 -14.62 -4.51 -4.62
CA LEU A 314 -14.90 -5.88 -5.10
C LEU A 314 -14.26 -6.16 -6.46
N GLN A 315 -14.26 -5.18 -7.37
CA GLN A 315 -13.62 -5.30 -8.68
C GLN A 315 -12.10 -5.41 -8.53
N GLN A 316 -11.47 -4.58 -7.72
CA GLN A 316 -10.04 -4.66 -7.42
C GLN A 316 -9.67 -6.04 -6.85
N LEU A 317 -10.40 -6.51 -5.84
CA LEU A 317 -10.17 -7.81 -5.23
C LEU A 317 -10.38 -8.97 -6.21
N ALA A 318 -11.31 -8.85 -7.15
CA ALA A 318 -11.50 -9.86 -8.20
C ALA A 318 -10.29 -9.92 -9.15
N THR A 319 -9.75 -8.77 -9.56
CA THR A 319 -8.54 -8.68 -10.40
C THR A 319 -7.32 -9.25 -9.68
N LEU A 320 -7.10 -8.87 -8.42
CA LEU A 320 -5.99 -9.39 -7.60
C LEU A 320 -6.07 -10.92 -7.45
N ARG A 321 -7.28 -11.44 -7.22
CA ARG A 321 -7.50 -12.89 -7.14
C ARG A 321 -7.20 -13.61 -8.45
N ALA A 322 -7.64 -13.06 -9.57
CA ALA A 322 -7.38 -13.64 -10.88
C ALA A 322 -5.88 -13.73 -11.16
N GLY A 323 -5.14 -12.64 -10.96
CA GLY A 323 -3.68 -12.64 -11.11
C GLY A 323 -2.97 -13.62 -10.16
N ALA A 324 -3.51 -13.80 -8.94
CA ALA A 324 -2.97 -14.79 -8.00
C ALA A 324 -3.21 -16.24 -8.47
N VAL A 325 -4.35 -16.54 -9.09
CA VAL A 325 -4.60 -17.87 -9.66
C VAL A 325 -3.65 -18.17 -10.83
N GLU A 326 -3.38 -17.20 -11.68
CA GLU A 326 -2.38 -17.32 -12.75
C GLU A 326 -0.98 -17.54 -12.18
N ARG A 327 -0.60 -16.76 -11.16
CA ARG A 327 0.68 -16.92 -10.47
C ARG A 327 0.81 -18.30 -9.82
N LEU A 328 -0.25 -18.83 -9.20
CA LEU A 328 -0.24 -20.15 -8.59
C LEU A 328 0.09 -21.26 -9.61
N ALA A 329 -0.48 -21.17 -10.81
CA ALA A 329 -0.18 -22.12 -11.88
C ALA A 329 1.30 -22.08 -12.30
N ILE A 330 1.91 -20.90 -12.32
CA ILE A 330 3.34 -20.70 -12.61
C ILE A 330 4.20 -21.35 -11.51
N GLU A 331 3.93 -21.06 -10.24
CA GLU A 331 4.66 -21.61 -9.10
C GLU A 331 4.57 -23.15 -9.05
N GLN A 332 3.38 -23.71 -9.28
CA GLN A 332 3.18 -25.16 -9.32
C GLN A 332 3.91 -25.84 -10.48
N ALA A 333 4.03 -25.17 -11.63
CA ALA A 333 4.78 -25.71 -12.77
C ALA A 333 6.30 -25.73 -12.52
N GLN A 334 6.82 -24.84 -11.68
CA GLN A 334 8.25 -24.80 -11.32
C GLN A 334 8.67 -25.96 -10.38
N ILE A 335 7.76 -26.43 -9.52
CA ILE A 335 8.03 -27.56 -8.62
C ILE A 335 8.12 -28.90 -9.37
N LYS A 336 7.44 -29.02 -10.52
CA LYS A 336 7.40 -30.24 -11.33
C LYS A 336 8.62 -30.40 -12.25
N LYS A 337 9.52 -29.44 -12.26
CA LYS A 337 10.80 -29.47 -12.99
C LYS A 337 11.96 -29.75 -12.06
#